data_08858a2c640bddca6ac3d064c731afba
#
_entry.id   08858a2c640bddca6ac3d064c731afba
#
_cell.length_a   1.000
_cell.length_b   1.000
_cell.length_c   1.000
_cell.angle_alpha   90.00
_cell.angle_beta   90.00
_cell.angle_gamma   90.00
#
_symmetry.space_group_name_H-M   'P 1'
#
loop_
_entity.id
_entity.type
_entity.pdbx_description
1 polymer ?
#
loop_
_entity_poly.entity_id
_entity_poly.type
_entity_poly.pdbx_seq_one_letter_code
_entity_poly.pdbx_strand_id
1 'polypeptide(L)'
;FVLSCFIGFLLFGLFKPVITYDIKLQLNRPVAKCWTVYHTDSLKSKWMPGYLRTNLLSGTLDSVGSQNTIYYQSAEQETSMIQTIDSLINESLIAYTIDNRSMHIRSHIRFIELADNACVMQIHNEVTANNIFLKSLLTFMKSTFESAEQANYQNLKTLIESKEVDE
;
A
#
# COMPACT_ATOMS: atom_id res chain seq x y z
N PHE A 1 -32.34 20.33 -11.54
CA PHE A 1 -31.55 19.26 -12.21
C PHE A 1 -30.14 19.14 -11.63
N VAL A 2 -29.31 20.19 -11.63
CA VAL A 2 -27.93 20.15 -11.11
C VAL A 2 -27.87 19.74 -9.63
N LEU A 3 -28.75 20.29 -8.81
CA LEU A 3 -28.85 19.95 -7.38
C LEU A 3 -29.23 18.49 -7.15
N SER A 4 -30.14 17.94 -7.94
CA SER A 4 -30.55 16.52 -7.88
C SER A 4 -29.42 15.57 -8.27
N CYS A 5 -28.63 15.93 -9.28
CA CYS A 5 -27.44 15.16 -9.68
C CYS A 5 -26.36 15.21 -8.57
N PHE A 6 -26.14 16.35 -7.94
CA PHE A 6 -25.17 16.49 -6.86
C PHE A 6 -25.59 15.70 -5.60
N ILE A 7 -26.87 15.73 -5.24
CA ILE A 7 -27.40 14.91 -4.14
C ILE A 7 -27.23 13.42 -4.48
N GLY A 8 -27.57 12.99 -5.70
CA GLY A 8 -27.36 11.62 -6.15
C GLY A 8 -25.89 11.17 -6.07
N PHE A 9 -24.95 12.05 -6.45
CA PHE A 9 -23.52 11.80 -6.31
C PHE A 9 -23.10 11.61 -4.84
N LEU A 10 -23.56 12.45 -3.92
CA LEU A 10 -23.25 12.32 -2.49
C LEU A 10 -23.86 11.05 -1.88
N LEU A 11 -25.10 10.68 -2.28
CA LEU A 11 -25.73 9.45 -1.83
C LEU A 11 -24.92 8.21 -2.25
N PHE A 12 -24.29 8.24 -3.42
CA PHE A 12 -23.43 7.16 -3.88
C PHE A 12 -22.26 6.87 -2.91
N GLY A 13 -21.66 7.89 -2.32
CA GLY A 13 -20.63 7.74 -1.30
C GLY A 13 -21.12 7.15 0.02
N LEU A 14 -22.43 7.21 0.31
CA LEU A 14 -23.03 6.54 1.46
C LEU A 14 -23.22 5.04 1.24
N PHE A 15 -23.57 4.63 0.00
CA PHE A 15 -23.83 3.23 -0.33
C PHE A 15 -22.58 2.42 -0.61
N LYS A 16 -21.49 3.07 -1.08
CA LYS A 16 -20.18 2.42 -1.37
C LYS A 16 -19.04 3.19 -0.72
N PRO A 17 -18.95 3.18 0.63
CA PRO A 17 -17.96 3.99 1.35
C PRO A 17 -16.53 3.45 1.26
N VAL A 18 -16.35 2.22 0.79
CA VAL A 18 -15.06 1.51 0.72
C VAL A 18 -14.85 1.00 -0.69
N ILE A 19 -13.67 1.21 -1.25
CA ILE A 19 -13.21 0.52 -2.45
C ILE A 19 -12.20 -0.55 -2.04
N THR A 20 -12.32 -1.72 -2.68
CA THR A 20 -11.40 -2.83 -2.47
C THR A 20 -10.77 -3.25 -3.78
N TYR A 21 -9.50 -3.65 -3.73
CA TYR A 21 -8.82 -4.25 -4.88
C TYR A 21 -7.71 -5.20 -4.43
N ASP A 22 -7.41 -6.16 -5.29
CA ASP A 22 -6.42 -7.20 -5.08
C ASP A 22 -5.33 -7.11 -6.13
N ILE A 23 -4.07 -7.27 -5.70
CA ILE A 23 -2.93 -7.38 -6.58
C ILE A 23 -2.24 -8.71 -6.29
N LYS A 24 -1.90 -9.44 -7.34
CA LYS A 24 -1.17 -10.70 -7.24
C LYS A 24 0.10 -10.61 -8.07
N LEU A 25 1.23 -10.86 -7.42
CA LEU A 25 2.55 -10.78 -8.02
C LEU A 25 3.27 -12.10 -7.85
N GLN A 26 3.62 -12.73 -8.95
CA GLN A 26 4.50 -13.91 -8.94
C GLN A 26 5.95 -13.45 -9.07
N LEU A 27 6.80 -13.94 -8.18
CA LEU A 27 8.20 -13.58 -8.03
C LEU A 27 9.07 -14.84 -8.17
N ASN A 28 10.11 -14.78 -9.00
CA ASN A 28 11.03 -15.87 -9.25
C ASN A 28 12.24 -15.80 -8.31
N ARG A 29 11.96 -15.72 -7.00
CA ARG A 29 12.94 -15.67 -5.91
C ARG A 29 12.34 -16.33 -4.66
N PRO A 30 13.17 -16.86 -3.75
CA PRO A 30 12.71 -17.40 -2.47
C PRO A 30 11.94 -16.38 -1.65
N VAL A 31 10.97 -16.83 -0.87
CA VAL A 31 10.13 -15.97 -0.02
C VAL A 31 10.95 -15.08 0.92
N ALA A 32 12.01 -15.61 1.52
CA ALA A 32 12.90 -14.87 2.41
C ALA A 32 13.55 -13.66 1.71
N LYS A 33 13.98 -13.82 0.44
CA LYS A 33 14.53 -12.71 -0.34
C LYS A 33 13.48 -11.67 -0.66
N CYS A 34 12.29 -12.10 -1.10
CA CYS A 34 11.17 -11.21 -1.40
C CYS A 34 10.77 -10.39 -0.16
N TRP A 35 10.69 -11.04 1.01
CA TRP A 35 10.42 -10.42 2.30
C TRP A 35 11.47 -9.37 2.67
N THR A 36 12.75 -9.74 2.59
CA THR A 36 13.86 -8.85 2.93
C THR A 36 13.84 -7.59 2.06
N VAL A 37 13.71 -7.74 0.74
CA VAL A 37 13.68 -6.58 -0.19
C VAL A 37 12.47 -5.68 0.09
N TYR A 38 11.31 -6.26 0.34
CA TYR A 38 10.10 -5.50 0.67
C TYR A 38 10.26 -4.69 1.97
N HIS A 39 10.87 -5.27 3.01
CA HIS A 39 11.03 -4.62 4.33
C HIS A 39 12.21 -3.65 4.40
N THR A 40 13.20 -3.78 3.54
CA THR A 40 14.39 -2.91 3.58
C THR A 40 14.04 -1.48 3.21
N ASP A 41 14.09 -0.58 4.18
CA ASP A 41 13.67 0.82 4.03
C ASP A 41 14.48 1.57 2.95
N SER A 42 15.80 1.34 2.90
CA SER A 42 16.68 1.96 1.89
C SER A 42 16.37 1.53 0.44
N LEU A 43 15.65 0.44 0.24
CA LEU A 43 15.24 -0.03 -1.07
C LEU A 43 13.88 0.52 -1.51
N LYS A 44 13.08 1.06 -0.58
CA LYS A 44 11.72 1.53 -0.89
C LYS A 44 11.69 2.62 -1.95
N SER A 45 12.65 3.54 -1.96
CA SER A 45 12.75 4.59 -2.98
C SER A 45 13.00 4.06 -4.40
N LYS A 46 13.51 2.83 -4.54
CA LYS A 46 13.77 2.21 -5.85
C LYS A 46 12.51 1.66 -6.51
N TRP A 47 11.47 1.34 -5.72
CA TRP A 47 10.23 0.76 -6.24
C TRP A 47 8.97 1.55 -5.92
N MET A 48 9.00 2.43 -4.91
CA MET A 48 7.90 3.34 -4.56
C MET A 48 8.24 4.77 -5.03
N PRO A 49 7.72 5.22 -6.19
CA PRO A 49 7.96 6.58 -6.67
C PRO A 49 7.55 7.63 -5.64
N GLY A 50 8.43 8.59 -5.42
CA GLY A 50 8.20 9.67 -4.46
C GLY A 50 8.47 9.30 -3.00
N TYR A 51 8.76 8.04 -2.66
CA TYR A 51 9.16 7.68 -1.31
C TYR A 51 10.45 8.41 -0.90
N LEU A 52 10.44 9.03 0.28
CA LEU A 52 11.60 9.74 0.84
C LEU A 52 12.23 8.99 2.02
N ARG A 53 11.45 8.68 3.05
CA ARG A 53 11.90 8.03 4.28
C ARG A 53 10.74 7.56 5.14
N THR A 54 11.05 6.65 6.06
CA THR A 54 10.16 6.24 7.16
C THR A 54 10.81 6.59 8.49
N ASN A 55 10.08 7.21 9.40
CA ASN A 55 10.53 7.48 10.77
C ASN A 55 9.61 6.78 11.77
N LEU A 56 10.19 6.10 12.74
CA LEU A 56 9.43 5.55 13.86
C LEU A 56 8.79 6.70 14.66
N LEU A 57 7.47 6.68 14.81
CA LEU A 57 6.71 7.65 15.58
C LEU A 57 6.46 7.16 17.01
N SER A 58 6.08 5.89 17.18
CA SER A 58 5.86 5.28 18.49
C SER A 58 5.98 3.76 18.43
N GLY A 59 6.23 3.12 19.56
CA GLY A 59 6.39 1.67 19.68
C GLY A 59 7.82 1.21 19.41
N THR A 60 7.97 -0.03 19.01
CA THR A 60 9.24 -0.65 18.61
C THR A 60 9.25 -0.91 17.12
N LEU A 61 10.37 -0.66 16.46
CA LEU A 61 10.49 -0.90 15.01
C LEU A 61 10.11 -2.35 14.69
N ASP A 62 9.39 -2.54 13.58
CA ASP A 62 8.93 -3.83 13.08
C ASP A 62 8.18 -4.67 14.13
N SER A 63 7.32 -4.03 14.92
CA SER A 63 6.44 -4.71 15.87
C SER A 63 4.98 -4.33 15.66
N VAL A 64 4.09 -5.25 16.02
CA VAL A 64 2.64 -5.00 16.01
C VAL A 64 2.32 -3.84 16.96
N GLY A 65 1.50 -2.90 16.50
CA GLY A 65 1.14 -1.68 17.20
C GLY A 65 2.13 -0.54 17.04
N SER A 66 3.30 -0.74 16.41
CA SER A 66 4.21 0.36 16.09
C SER A 66 3.59 1.31 15.07
N GLN A 67 3.87 2.59 15.25
CA GLN A 67 3.48 3.65 14.33
C GLN A 67 4.70 4.24 13.66
N ASN A 68 4.62 4.37 12.35
CA ASN A 68 5.65 4.97 11.52
C ASN A 68 5.08 6.16 10.76
N THR A 69 5.86 7.22 10.62
CA THR A 69 5.54 8.32 9.69
C THR A 69 6.29 8.07 8.39
N ILE A 70 5.55 7.90 7.29
CA ILE A 70 6.09 7.72 5.95
C ILE A 70 6.00 9.05 5.23
N TYR A 71 7.10 9.51 4.63
CA TYR A 71 7.21 10.76 3.91
C TYR A 71 7.32 10.52 2.42
N TYR A 72 6.55 11.28 1.65
CA TYR A 72 6.50 11.23 0.20
C TYR A 72 6.66 12.61 -0.42
N GLN A 73 7.33 12.66 -1.57
CA GLN A 73 7.31 13.81 -2.45
C GLN A 73 6.07 13.74 -3.35
N SER A 74 5.17 14.71 -3.23
CA SER A 74 4.01 14.87 -4.10
C SER A 74 4.09 16.22 -4.81
N ALA A 75 4.33 16.20 -6.10
CA ALA A 75 4.68 17.39 -6.87
C ALA A 75 5.88 18.14 -6.23
N GLU A 76 5.69 19.39 -5.79
CA GLU A 76 6.75 20.19 -5.16
C GLU A 76 6.70 20.16 -3.62
N GLN A 77 5.80 19.38 -3.03
CA GLN A 77 5.58 19.36 -1.57
C GLN A 77 5.86 17.99 -0.96
N GLU A 78 6.52 18.00 0.20
CA GLU A 78 6.62 16.83 1.05
C GLU A 78 5.28 16.61 1.76
N THR A 79 4.77 15.39 1.69
CA THR A 79 3.56 14.94 2.39
C THR A 79 3.89 13.78 3.31
N SER A 80 3.07 13.54 4.33
CA SER A 80 3.28 12.44 5.25
C SER A 80 1.98 11.67 5.54
N MET A 81 2.15 10.39 5.86
CA MET A 81 1.09 9.49 6.28
C MET A 81 1.57 8.73 7.52
N ILE A 82 0.62 8.35 8.38
CA ILE A 82 0.92 7.51 9.55
C ILE A 82 0.55 6.07 9.19
N GLN A 83 1.51 5.18 9.31
CA GLN A 83 1.33 3.73 9.16
C GLN A 83 1.34 3.10 10.54
N THR A 84 0.33 2.29 10.84
CA THR A 84 0.27 1.44 12.03
C THR A 84 0.39 -0.03 11.60
N ILE A 85 1.30 -0.79 12.21
CA ILE A 85 1.44 -2.22 11.94
C ILE A 85 0.37 -2.97 12.73
N ASP A 86 -0.57 -3.59 12.03
CA ASP A 86 -1.70 -4.31 12.62
C ASP A 86 -1.37 -5.80 12.87
N SER A 87 -0.56 -6.40 11.98
CA SER A 87 -0.10 -7.78 12.09
C SER A 87 1.22 -7.97 11.38
N LEU A 88 2.10 -8.80 11.95
CA LEU A 88 3.40 -9.12 11.37
C LEU A 88 3.76 -10.57 11.69
N ILE A 89 3.93 -11.38 10.64
CA ILE A 89 4.42 -12.76 10.72
C ILE A 89 5.58 -12.86 9.74
N ASN A 90 6.76 -13.09 10.24
CA ASN A 90 7.99 -13.11 9.44
C ASN A 90 7.82 -13.99 8.19
N GLU A 91 8.27 -13.49 7.05
CA GLU A 91 8.24 -14.16 5.74
C GLU A 91 6.85 -14.63 5.26
N SER A 92 5.76 -14.21 5.91
CA SER A 92 4.42 -14.69 5.60
C SER A 92 3.37 -13.59 5.47
N LEU A 93 3.28 -12.68 6.44
CA LEU A 93 2.20 -11.69 6.49
C LEU A 93 2.68 -10.36 7.05
N ILE A 94 2.31 -9.29 6.39
CA ILE A 94 2.24 -7.96 6.99
C ILE A 94 0.86 -7.36 6.73
N ALA A 95 0.23 -6.87 7.78
CA ALA A 95 -0.97 -6.05 7.67
C ALA A 95 -0.71 -4.71 8.34
N TYR A 96 -1.16 -3.64 7.72
CA TYR A 96 -1.01 -2.30 8.25
C TYR A 96 -2.16 -1.40 7.82
N THR A 97 -2.38 -0.39 8.63
CA THR A 97 -3.29 0.72 8.36
C THR A 97 -2.48 1.97 8.05
N ILE A 98 -2.84 2.69 7.01
CA ILE A 98 -2.28 4.01 6.68
C ILE A 98 -3.36 5.06 6.84
N ASP A 99 -3.07 6.06 7.65
CA ASP A 99 -3.94 7.20 7.89
C ASP A 99 -3.31 8.49 7.37
N ASN A 100 -4.10 9.27 6.64
CA ASN A 100 -3.82 10.64 6.34
C ASN A 100 -5.07 11.51 6.53
N ARG A 101 -4.97 12.82 6.27
CA ARG A 101 -6.09 13.76 6.45
C ARG A 101 -7.34 13.41 5.64
N SER A 102 -7.19 12.71 4.53
CA SER A 102 -8.25 12.50 3.54
C SER A 102 -8.72 11.07 3.44
N MET A 103 -7.85 10.11 3.71
CA MET A 103 -8.07 8.69 3.46
C MET A 103 -7.56 7.81 4.60
N HIS A 104 -8.20 6.65 4.71
CA HIS A 104 -7.82 5.53 5.56
C HIS A 104 -7.66 4.30 4.67
N ILE A 105 -6.48 3.67 4.69
CA ILE A 105 -6.13 2.53 3.84
C ILE A 105 -5.73 1.38 4.76
N ARG A 106 -6.33 0.21 4.54
CA ARG A 106 -5.90 -1.05 5.15
C ARG A 106 -5.29 -1.92 4.10
N SER A 107 -4.11 -2.45 4.38
CA SER A 107 -3.39 -3.35 3.49
C SER A 107 -3.08 -4.66 4.19
N HIS A 108 -3.35 -5.76 3.50
CA HIS A 108 -2.97 -7.11 3.90
C HIS A 108 -2.10 -7.71 2.81
N ILE A 109 -0.85 -8.01 3.13
CA ILE A 109 0.12 -8.53 2.20
C ILE A 109 0.59 -9.89 2.69
N ARG A 110 0.35 -10.92 1.87
CA ARG A 110 0.78 -12.29 2.14
C ARG A 110 1.87 -12.71 1.19
N PHE A 111 2.89 -13.36 1.73
CA PHE A 111 3.94 -14.01 0.99
C PHE A 111 3.72 -15.52 1.06
N ILE A 112 3.58 -16.18 -0.08
CA ILE A 112 3.26 -17.60 -0.18
C ILE A 112 4.37 -18.26 -1.01
N GLU A 113 5.10 -19.16 -0.40
CA GLU A 113 6.09 -19.97 -1.10
C GLU A 113 5.40 -20.92 -2.09
N LEU A 114 5.90 -20.97 -3.33
CA LEU A 114 5.42 -21.89 -4.37
C LEU A 114 6.38 -23.06 -4.60
N ALA A 115 7.69 -22.78 -4.54
CA ALA A 115 8.79 -23.70 -4.73
C ALA A 115 10.06 -23.05 -4.19
N ASP A 116 11.17 -23.76 -4.15
CA ASP A 116 12.44 -23.31 -3.55
C ASP A 116 12.94 -21.93 -4.01
N ASN A 117 12.58 -21.53 -5.23
CA ASN A 117 13.00 -20.25 -5.83
C ASN A 117 11.82 -19.42 -6.37
N ALA A 118 10.61 -19.60 -5.86
CA ALA A 118 9.45 -18.84 -6.32
C ALA A 118 8.48 -18.58 -5.18
N CYS A 119 7.94 -17.37 -5.13
CA CYS A 119 6.86 -17.02 -4.20
C CYS A 119 5.76 -16.21 -4.91
N VAL A 120 4.60 -16.15 -4.28
CA VAL A 120 3.51 -15.24 -4.67
C VAL A 120 3.31 -14.24 -3.55
N MET A 121 3.27 -12.97 -3.93
CA MET A 121 2.84 -11.88 -3.07
C MET A 121 1.38 -11.54 -3.42
N GLN A 122 0.50 -11.65 -2.43
CA GLN A 122 -0.91 -11.30 -2.54
C GLN A 122 -1.19 -10.09 -1.69
N ILE A 123 -1.68 -9.03 -2.31
CA ILE A 123 -1.98 -7.76 -1.68
C ILE A 123 -3.49 -7.55 -1.76
N HIS A 124 -4.13 -7.32 -0.63
CA HIS A 124 -5.52 -6.93 -0.51
C HIS A 124 -5.60 -5.56 0.13
N ASN A 125 -6.22 -4.60 -0.56
CA ASN A 125 -6.36 -3.24 -0.09
C ASN A 125 -7.82 -2.84 0.06
N GLU A 126 -8.11 -2.14 1.16
CA GLU A 126 -9.36 -1.47 1.43
C GLU A 126 -9.06 0.02 1.60
N VAL A 127 -9.71 0.87 0.80
CA VAL A 127 -9.54 2.32 0.86
C VAL A 127 -10.87 2.99 1.14
N THR A 128 -10.91 3.85 2.16
CA THR A 128 -12.04 4.72 2.44
C THR A 128 -11.59 6.16 2.59
N ALA A 129 -12.51 7.10 2.47
CA ALA A 129 -12.23 8.53 2.66
C ALA A 129 -12.89 9.05 3.95
N ASN A 130 -12.34 10.15 4.48
CA ASN A 130 -12.81 10.72 5.75
C ASN A 130 -14.08 11.60 5.61
N ASN A 131 -14.47 11.95 4.38
CA ASN A 131 -15.70 12.71 4.13
C ASN A 131 -16.51 12.15 2.96
N ILE A 132 -17.81 12.49 2.94
CA ILE A 132 -18.78 11.93 1.98
C ILE A 132 -18.45 12.28 0.53
N PHE A 133 -17.94 13.48 0.27
CA PHE A 133 -17.58 13.91 -1.07
C PHE A 133 -16.45 13.06 -1.64
N LEU A 134 -15.38 12.87 -0.86
CA LEU A 134 -14.28 12.01 -1.25
C LEU A 134 -14.69 10.53 -1.35
N LYS A 135 -15.59 10.05 -0.48
CA LYS A 135 -16.15 8.69 -0.59
C LYS A 135 -16.86 8.49 -1.93
N SER A 136 -17.65 9.47 -2.37
CA SER A 136 -18.31 9.40 -3.67
C SER A 136 -17.30 9.39 -4.81
N LEU A 137 -16.23 10.19 -4.71
CA LEU A 137 -15.19 10.29 -5.72
C LEU A 137 -14.33 9.01 -5.80
N LEU A 138 -14.01 8.40 -4.65
CA LEU A 138 -13.18 7.18 -4.59
C LEU A 138 -13.69 6.06 -5.49
N THR A 139 -15.00 5.87 -5.59
CA THR A 139 -15.57 4.81 -6.42
C THR A 139 -15.19 4.96 -7.89
N PHE A 140 -15.07 6.20 -8.37
CA PHE A 140 -14.63 6.46 -9.76
C PHE A 140 -13.12 6.41 -9.92
N MET A 141 -12.38 6.50 -8.81
CA MET A 141 -10.91 6.46 -8.79
C MET A 141 -10.34 5.06 -8.54
N LYS A 142 -11.18 4.04 -8.31
CA LYS A 142 -10.71 2.68 -8.01
C LYS A 142 -9.65 2.19 -8.98
N SER A 143 -9.92 2.27 -10.29
CA SER A 143 -8.98 1.81 -11.32
C SER A 143 -7.66 2.61 -11.33
N THR A 144 -7.71 3.89 -10.97
CA THR A 144 -6.51 4.75 -10.87
C THR A 144 -5.64 4.29 -9.71
N PHE A 145 -6.23 4.04 -8.53
CA PHE A 145 -5.49 3.52 -7.37
C PHE A 145 -4.88 2.15 -7.67
N GLU A 146 -5.69 1.22 -8.18
CA GLU A 146 -5.26 -0.12 -8.54
C GLU A 146 -4.11 -0.10 -9.55
N SER A 147 -4.22 0.69 -10.62
CA SER A 147 -3.18 0.79 -11.65
C SER A 147 -1.89 1.42 -11.13
N ALA A 148 -1.99 2.47 -10.31
CA ALA A 148 -0.81 3.12 -9.74
C ALA A 148 -0.05 2.17 -8.80
N GLU A 149 -0.78 1.44 -7.97
CA GLU A 149 -0.17 0.49 -7.03
C GLU A 149 0.36 -0.75 -7.74
N GLN A 150 -0.35 -1.24 -8.76
CA GLN A 150 0.15 -2.30 -9.64
C GLN A 150 1.50 -1.92 -10.27
N ALA A 151 1.65 -0.68 -10.71
CA ALA A 151 2.92 -0.19 -11.27
C ALA A 151 4.04 -0.21 -10.21
N ASN A 152 3.78 0.22 -8.98
CA ASN A 152 4.74 0.17 -7.89
C ASN A 152 5.19 -1.26 -7.60
N TYR A 153 4.26 -2.22 -7.55
CA TYR A 153 4.59 -3.62 -7.34
C TYR A 153 5.32 -4.26 -8.53
N GLN A 154 5.10 -3.80 -9.76
CA GLN A 154 5.92 -4.21 -10.91
C GLN A 154 7.37 -3.71 -10.78
N ASN A 155 7.58 -2.49 -10.28
CA ASN A 155 8.91 -1.99 -9.96
C ASN A 155 9.58 -2.83 -8.88
N LEU A 156 8.82 -3.19 -7.81
CA LEU A 156 9.30 -4.10 -6.77
C LEU A 156 9.71 -5.46 -7.34
N LYS A 157 8.90 -6.05 -8.22
CA LYS A 157 9.23 -7.30 -8.90
C LYS A 157 10.54 -7.19 -9.67
N THR A 158 10.68 -6.13 -10.48
CA THR A 158 11.91 -5.88 -11.25
C THR A 158 13.12 -5.77 -10.33
N LEU A 159 13.00 -5.08 -9.20
CA LEU A 159 14.06 -4.95 -8.22
C LEU A 159 14.41 -6.29 -7.58
N ILE A 160 13.42 -7.07 -7.10
CA ILE A 160 13.62 -8.38 -6.47
C ILE A 160 14.30 -9.37 -7.44
N GLU A 161 13.93 -9.36 -8.71
CA GLU A 161 14.46 -10.27 -9.73
C GLU A 161 15.78 -9.78 -10.33
N SER A 162 16.22 -8.56 -10.03
CA SER A 162 17.50 -8.00 -10.47
C SER A 162 18.68 -8.62 -9.69
N LYS A 163 19.90 -8.45 -10.22
CA LYS A 163 21.16 -8.81 -9.53
C LYS A 163 21.54 -7.78 -8.45
N GLU A 164 20.96 -6.61 -8.48
CA GLU A 164 21.31 -5.48 -7.61
C GLU A 164 21.07 -5.78 -6.11
N VAL A 165 20.13 -6.67 -5.81
CA VAL A 165 19.79 -7.06 -4.43
C VAL A 165 20.51 -8.34 -3.98
N ASP A 166 21.40 -8.89 -4.77
CA ASP A 166 22.18 -10.10 -4.44
C ASP A 166 23.56 -9.75 -3.83
N GLU A 167 23.95 -8.46 -3.89
CA GLU A 167 25.15 -7.90 -3.27
C GLU A 167 24.87 -7.38 -1.86
#